data_1d3662ad3479fcff5e6d94ca76330461
#
_entry.id   1d3662ad3479fcff5e6d94ca76330461
#
_cell.length_a   1.000
_cell.length_b   1.000
_cell.length_c   1.000
_cell.angle_alpha   90.00
_cell.angle_beta   90.00
_cell.angle_gamma   90.00
#
_symmetry.space_group_name_H-M   'P 1'
#
loop_
_entity.id
_entity.type
_entity.pdbx_description
1 polymer ?
#
loop_
_entity_poly.entity_id
_entity_poly.type
_entity_poly.pdbx_seq_one_letter_code
_entity_poly.pdbx_strand_id
1 'polypeptide(L)'
;MPYTKPWLSHQDQLAQLQRRGMTITDQAIALDYLERIGYYRLSGYWYPFRERSGEVILLSEQGRKPQKIKTTRVALEHFKAGSRFIDAVELYVFDKRLRMLAMDALERIEIAIRVDISHTLGQLDPFAYLKPECLFAGFSQQLDESSGVSKGSPQNSEKIVR
;
A
#
# COMPACT_ATOMS: atom_id res chain seq x y z
N MET A 1 -19.77 -12.19 -11.91
CA MET A 1 -20.33 -11.47 -13.08
C MET A 1 -19.19 -11.12 -14.02
N PRO A 2 -19.35 -11.24 -15.35
CA PRO A 2 -18.31 -10.83 -16.28
C PRO A 2 -18.12 -9.31 -16.26
N TYR A 3 -16.88 -8.86 -16.47
CA TYR A 3 -16.54 -7.44 -16.54
C TYR A 3 -17.15 -6.83 -17.83
N THR A 4 -18.03 -5.88 -17.66
CA THR A 4 -18.82 -5.30 -18.77
C THR A 4 -18.47 -3.86 -19.14
N LYS A 5 -17.46 -3.26 -18.46
CA LYS A 5 -17.08 -1.86 -18.77
C LYS A 5 -16.33 -1.80 -20.11
N PRO A 6 -16.72 -0.92 -21.03
CA PRO A 6 -16.04 -0.77 -22.31
C PRO A 6 -14.66 -0.13 -22.12
N TRP A 7 -13.77 -0.41 -23.06
CA TRP A 7 -12.51 0.32 -23.17
C TRP A 7 -12.79 1.78 -23.58
N LEU A 8 -12.06 2.73 -23.01
CA LEU A 8 -12.18 4.16 -23.31
C LEU A 8 -10.82 4.70 -23.75
N SER A 9 -10.81 5.46 -24.85
CA SER A 9 -9.64 6.25 -25.25
C SER A 9 -9.33 7.33 -24.21
N HIS A 10 -8.11 7.90 -24.21
CA HIS A 10 -7.77 9.01 -23.31
C HIS A 10 -8.67 10.23 -23.51
N GLN A 11 -9.11 10.47 -24.74
CA GLN A 11 -10.07 11.52 -25.04
C GLN A 11 -11.45 11.24 -24.42
N ASP A 12 -11.93 10.00 -24.51
CA ASP A 12 -13.20 9.61 -23.88
C ASP A 12 -13.13 9.65 -22.35
N GLN A 13 -12.00 9.28 -21.79
CA GLN A 13 -11.73 9.39 -20.35
C GLN A 13 -11.78 10.85 -19.91
N LEU A 14 -11.14 11.76 -20.67
CA LEU A 14 -11.17 13.19 -20.40
C LEU A 14 -12.59 13.75 -20.47
N ALA A 15 -13.33 13.42 -21.55
CA ALA A 15 -14.71 13.80 -21.71
C ALA A 15 -15.62 13.27 -20.58
N GLN A 16 -15.33 12.08 -20.06
CA GLN A 16 -16.03 11.52 -18.91
C GLN A 16 -15.78 12.33 -17.63
N LEU A 17 -14.54 12.77 -17.38
CA LEU A 17 -14.22 13.62 -16.24
C LEU A 17 -14.93 14.96 -16.30
N GLN A 18 -14.99 15.59 -17.49
CA GLN A 18 -15.75 16.82 -17.71
C GLN A 18 -17.24 16.64 -17.44
N ARG A 19 -17.85 15.58 -17.96
CA ARG A 19 -19.27 15.25 -17.71
C ARG A 19 -19.59 15.02 -16.24
N ARG A 20 -18.60 14.58 -15.46
CA ARG A 20 -18.71 14.39 -14.00
C ARG A 20 -18.46 15.68 -13.20
N GLY A 21 -18.26 16.82 -13.86
CA GLY A 21 -18.10 18.12 -13.23
C GLY A 21 -16.66 18.54 -12.92
N MET A 22 -15.65 17.83 -13.48
CA MET A 22 -14.25 18.24 -13.32
C MET A 22 -13.89 19.34 -14.31
N THR A 23 -13.33 20.43 -13.82
CA THR A 23 -12.84 21.54 -14.65
C THR A 23 -11.49 21.17 -15.28
N ILE A 24 -11.39 21.28 -16.60
CA ILE A 24 -10.17 21.04 -17.36
C ILE A 24 -9.83 22.33 -18.10
N THR A 25 -8.78 23.00 -17.66
CA THR A 25 -8.35 24.29 -18.22
C THR A 25 -7.62 24.11 -19.55
N ASP A 26 -6.77 23.10 -19.63
CA ASP A 26 -5.98 22.78 -20.81
C ASP A 26 -6.16 21.28 -21.13
N GLN A 27 -6.80 21.00 -22.27
CA GLN A 27 -7.07 19.63 -22.68
C GLN A 27 -5.83 18.89 -23.17
N ALA A 28 -4.88 19.60 -23.82
CA ALA A 28 -3.65 18.98 -24.33
C ALA A 28 -2.77 18.52 -23.18
N ILE A 29 -2.59 19.35 -22.16
CA ILE A 29 -1.86 19.01 -20.94
C ILE A 29 -2.55 17.88 -20.19
N ALA A 30 -3.87 17.90 -20.09
CA ALA A 30 -4.61 16.85 -19.40
C ALA A 30 -4.50 15.50 -20.11
N LEU A 31 -4.52 15.47 -21.44
CA LEU A 31 -4.30 14.26 -22.24
C LEU A 31 -2.88 13.71 -22.05
N ASP A 32 -1.83 14.57 -22.07
CA ASP A 32 -0.45 14.16 -21.82
C ASP A 32 -0.31 13.50 -20.45
N TYR A 33 -0.95 14.05 -19.40
CA TYR A 33 -0.94 13.42 -18.09
C TYR A 33 -1.70 12.09 -18.05
N LEU A 34 -2.84 11.97 -18.76
CA LEU A 34 -3.56 10.70 -18.87
C LEU A 34 -2.73 9.62 -19.58
N GLU A 35 -1.99 9.99 -20.61
CA GLU A 35 -1.10 9.07 -21.33
C GLU A 35 0.10 8.61 -20.48
N ARG A 36 0.75 9.53 -19.77
CA ARG A 36 1.98 9.23 -18.99
C ARG A 36 1.70 8.60 -17.63
N ILE A 37 0.64 9.01 -16.95
CA ILE A 37 0.35 8.56 -15.58
C ILE A 37 -0.75 7.50 -15.57
N GLY A 38 -1.72 7.64 -16.45
CA GLY A 38 -2.89 6.77 -16.58
C GLY A 38 -4.07 7.19 -15.71
N TYR A 39 -5.27 7.00 -16.27
CA TYR A 39 -6.54 7.31 -15.61
C TYR A 39 -6.68 6.63 -14.24
N TYR A 40 -6.36 5.33 -14.17
CA TYR A 40 -6.52 4.55 -12.95
C TYR A 40 -5.66 5.08 -11.80
N ARG A 41 -4.40 5.42 -12.09
CA ARG A 41 -3.50 5.98 -11.06
C ARG A 41 -3.97 7.35 -10.59
N LEU A 42 -4.34 8.24 -11.51
CA LEU A 42 -4.87 9.56 -11.17
C LEU A 42 -6.20 9.47 -10.42
N SER A 43 -6.99 8.41 -10.62
CA SER A 43 -8.29 8.26 -9.96
C SER A 43 -8.19 8.22 -8.43
N GLY A 44 -7.09 7.76 -7.87
CA GLY A 44 -6.82 7.81 -6.44
C GLY A 44 -6.67 9.25 -5.92
N TYR A 45 -6.09 10.14 -6.73
CA TYR A 45 -5.79 11.51 -6.33
C TYR A 45 -6.98 12.46 -6.50
N TRP A 46 -7.90 12.21 -7.42
CA TRP A 46 -9.15 12.99 -7.49
C TRP A 46 -10.29 12.40 -6.66
N TYR A 47 -10.10 11.23 -6.02
CA TYR A 47 -11.12 10.64 -5.17
C TYR A 47 -11.61 11.57 -4.03
N PRO A 48 -10.76 12.37 -3.35
CA PRO A 48 -11.18 13.34 -2.35
C PRO A 48 -12.06 14.48 -2.90
N PHE A 49 -11.99 14.75 -4.20
CA PHE A 49 -12.77 15.79 -4.87
C PHE A 49 -14.17 15.33 -5.27
N ARG A 50 -14.47 14.03 -5.13
CA ARG A 50 -15.81 13.50 -5.40
C ARG A 50 -16.81 13.99 -4.38
N GLU A 51 -18.03 14.23 -4.83
CA GLU A 51 -19.16 14.45 -3.93
C GLU A 51 -19.41 13.19 -3.09
N ARG A 52 -19.98 13.39 -1.92
CA ARG A 52 -20.37 12.29 -1.05
C ARG A 52 -21.88 12.30 -0.89
N SER A 53 -22.46 11.10 -0.85
CA SER A 53 -23.87 10.93 -0.50
C SER A 53 -24.17 11.46 0.90
N GLY A 54 -25.45 11.65 1.22
CA GLY A 54 -25.91 11.66 2.59
C GLY A 54 -25.49 10.36 3.32
N GLU A 55 -25.83 10.27 4.58
CA GLU A 55 -25.59 9.06 5.35
C GLU A 55 -26.44 7.91 4.80
N VAL A 56 -25.80 6.81 4.41
CA VAL A 56 -26.45 5.60 3.94
C VAL A 56 -26.21 4.47 4.95
N ILE A 57 -27.21 3.65 5.13
CA ILE A 57 -27.12 2.46 6.00
C ILE A 57 -26.64 1.31 5.14
N LEU A 58 -25.53 0.68 5.53
CA LEU A 58 -25.07 -0.56 4.92
C LEU A 58 -25.78 -1.72 5.61
N LEU A 59 -26.67 -2.39 4.89
CA LEU A 59 -27.27 -3.65 5.30
C LEU A 59 -26.33 -4.77 4.89
N SER A 60 -25.81 -5.51 5.87
CA SER A 60 -25.06 -6.74 5.60
C SER A 60 -26.04 -7.90 5.54
N GLU A 61 -26.13 -8.58 4.41
CA GLU A 61 -27.00 -9.76 4.23
C GLU A 61 -26.47 -11.03 4.91
N GLN A 62 -25.30 -11.00 5.54
CA GLN A 62 -24.69 -12.17 6.14
C GLN A 62 -24.61 -12.09 7.67
N GLY A 63 -25.44 -12.90 8.33
CA GLY A 63 -25.20 -13.31 9.73
C GLY A 63 -26.33 -13.08 10.72
N ARG A 64 -26.65 -14.13 11.50
CA ARG A 64 -27.67 -14.24 12.54
C ARG A 64 -27.44 -13.39 13.83
N LYS A 65 -26.56 -12.41 13.82
CA LYS A 65 -26.29 -11.55 14.98
C LYS A 65 -26.73 -10.12 14.67
N PRO A 66 -27.36 -9.39 15.60
CA PRO A 66 -27.69 -7.99 15.41
C PRO A 66 -26.38 -7.20 15.20
N GLN A 67 -26.10 -6.83 13.95
CA GLN A 67 -24.94 -6.01 13.62
C GLN A 67 -25.25 -4.56 13.99
N LYS A 68 -24.25 -3.88 14.57
CA LYS A 68 -24.29 -2.42 14.72
C LYS A 68 -24.53 -1.80 13.35
N ILE A 69 -25.60 -1.07 13.19
CA ILE A 69 -25.92 -0.30 11.99
C ILE A 69 -24.76 0.68 11.79
N LYS A 70 -23.98 0.45 10.73
CA LYS A 70 -22.92 1.39 10.33
C LYS A 70 -23.49 2.32 9.29
N THR A 71 -23.60 3.59 9.63
CA THR A 71 -23.81 4.64 8.63
C THR A 71 -22.50 5.01 7.98
N THR A 72 -22.49 5.17 6.66
CA THR A 72 -21.32 5.62 5.90
C THR A 72 -21.76 6.56 4.79
N ARG A 73 -20.83 7.39 4.32
CA ARG A 73 -21.02 8.26 3.15
C ARG A 73 -20.28 7.67 1.98
N VAL A 74 -21.01 7.37 0.91
CA VAL A 74 -20.45 6.81 -0.33
C VAL A 74 -20.00 7.93 -1.24
N ALA A 75 -18.82 7.79 -1.88
CA ALA A 75 -18.38 8.73 -2.90
C ALA A 75 -19.23 8.57 -4.17
N LEU A 76 -19.83 9.64 -4.60
CA LEU A 76 -20.61 9.70 -5.83
C LEU A 76 -19.69 9.79 -7.05
N GLU A 77 -20.26 9.66 -8.25
CA GLU A 77 -19.48 9.77 -9.49
C GLU A 77 -19.18 11.22 -9.90
N HIS A 78 -19.91 12.18 -9.35
CA HIS A 78 -19.75 13.59 -9.61
C HIS A 78 -18.67 14.22 -8.73
N PHE A 79 -18.03 15.25 -9.25
CA PHE A 79 -17.04 16.04 -8.53
C PHE A 79 -17.68 17.27 -7.89
N LYS A 80 -17.12 17.69 -6.76
CA LYS A 80 -17.50 18.93 -6.07
C LYS A 80 -17.28 20.13 -7.00
N ALA A 81 -18.10 21.15 -6.85
CA ALA A 81 -17.92 22.40 -7.58
C ALA A 81 -16.50 22.96 -7.35
N GLY A 82 -15.87 23.44 -8.42
CA GLY A 82 -14.51 23.98 -8.39
C GLY A 82 -13.40 22.94 -8.43
N SER A 83 -13.67 21.64 -8.50
CA SER A 83 -12.64 20.60 -8.65
C SER A 83 -11.96 20.72 -10.00
N ARG A 84 -10.62 20.89 -10.02
CA ARG A 84 -9.83 21.01 -11.26
C ARG A 84 -9.00 19.75 -11.45
N PHE A 85 -8.82 19.35 -12.71
CA PHE A 85 -7.95 18.21 -13.05
C PHE A 85 -6.51 18.42 -12.57
N ILE A 86 -6.01 19.66 -12.72
CA ILE A 86 -4.64 19.98 -12.35
C ILE A 86 -4.38 19.81 -10.84
N ASP A 87 -5.37 20.03 -9.98
CA ASP A 87 -5.21 19.86 -8.52
C ASP A 87 -4.90 18.39 -8.18
N ALA A 88 -5.50 17.44 -8.89
CA ALA A 88 -5.19 16.02 -8.73
C ALA A 88 -3.78 15.65 -9.22
N VAL A 89 -3.32 16.29 -10.30
CA VAL A 89 -1.96 16.13 -10.82
C VAL A 89 -0.94 16.70 -9.83
N GLU A 90 -1.19 17.88 -9.29
CA GLU A 90 -0.33 18.51 -8.28
C GLU A 90 -0.23 17.63 -7.02
N LEU A 91 -1.34 17.06 -6.57
CA LEU A 91 -1.36 16.12 -5.45
C LEU A 91 -0.55 14.86 -5.76
N TYR A 92 -0.64 14.32 -6.97
CA TYR A 92 0.18 13.19 -7.42
C TYR A 92 1.67 13.53 -7.42
N VAL A 93 2.05 14.71 -7.90
CA VAL A 93 3.45 15.16 -7.94
C VAL A 93 3.98 15.37 -6.52
N PHE A 94 3.17 15.98 -5.65
CA PHE A 94 3.51 16.13 -4.22
C PHE A 94 3.76 14.77 -3.56
N ASP A 95 2.83 13.83 -3.70
CA ASP A 95 2.95 12.48 -3.13
C ASP A 95 4.18 11.72 -3.67
N LYS A 96 4.47 11.88 -4.97
CA LYS A 96 5.69 11.32 -5.56
C LYS A 96 6.96 11.88 -4.90
N ARG A 97 7.03 13.21 -4.71
CA ARG A 97 8.18 13.87 -4.07
C ARG A 97 8.32 13.45 -2.60
N LEU A 98 7.20 13.39 -1.88
CA LEU A 98 7.17 12.95 -0.48
C LEU A 98 7.69 11.51 -0.33
N ARG A 99 7.24 10.61 -1.20
CA ARG A 99 7.74 9.22 -1.21
C ARG A 99 9.24 9.13 -1.49
N MET A 100 9.76 9.94 -2.40
CA MET A 100 11.20 9.96 -2.70
C MET A 100 12.01 10.39 -1.47
N LEU A 101 11.57 11.44 -0.76
CA LEU A 101 12.22 11.89 0.47
C LEU A 101 12.12 10.84 1.59
N ALA A 102 10.96 10.21 1.73
CA ALA A 102 10.76 9.16 2.73
C ALA A 102 11.64 7.93 2.43
N MET A 103 11.77 7.54 1.17
CA MET A 103 12.64 6.42 0.78
C MET A 103 14.11 6.69 1.05
N ASP A 104 14.60 7.91 0.76
CA ASP A 104 15.97 8.31 1.09
C ASP A 104 16.23 8.24 2.62
N ALA A 105 15.28 8.73 3.42
CA ALA A 105 15.40 8.65 4.88
C ALA A 105 15.36 7.21 5.39
N LEU A 106 14.46 6.38 4.84
CA LEU A 106 14.34 4.96 5.23
C LEU A 106 15.58 4.16 4.87
N GLU A 107 16.19 4.40 3.71
CA GLU A 107 17.45 3.77 3.30
C GLU A 107 18.57 4.05 4.32
N ARG A 108 18.71 5.29 4.76
CA ARG A 108 19.72 5.66 5.77
C ARG A 108 19.48 4.99 7.11
N ILE A 109 18.22 4.93 7.55
CA ILE A 109 17.83 4.25 8.79
C ILE A 109 18.10 2.75 8.67
N GLU A 110 17.75 2.13 7.55
CA GLU A 110 17.98 0.71 7.29
C GLU A 110 19.47 0.36 7.36
N ILE A 111 20.32 1.15 6.72
CA ILE A 111 21.77 0.95 6.74
C ILE A 111 22.30 1.08 8.18
N ALA A 112 21.92 2.13 8.90
CA ALA A 112 22.34 2.36 10.27
C ALA A 112 21.96 1.17 11.19
N ILE A 113 20.71 0.72 11.12
CA ILE A 113 20.22 -0.42 11.91
C ILE A 113 20.97 -1.70 11.55
N ARG A 114 21.24 -1.96 10.26
CA ARG A 114 22.01 -3.14 9.83
C ARG A 114 23.43 -3.13 10.40
N VAL A 115 24.09 -1.98 10.38
CA VAL A 115 25.43 -1.80 10.94
C VAL A 115 25.42 -2.05 12.47
N ASP A 116 24.47 -1.45 13.18
CA ASP A 116 24.35 -1.60 14.63
C ASP A 116 24.07 -3.04 15.04
N ILE A 117 23.14 -3.71 14.34
CA ILE A 117 22.82 -5.13 14.58
C ILE A 117 24.06 -6.00 14.32
N SER A 118 24.73 -5.81 13.19
CA SER A 118 25.91 -6.60 12.83
C SER A 118 27.03 -6.41 13.82
N HIS A 119 27.25 -5.17 14.26
CA HIS A 119 28.28 -4.86 15.25
C HIS A 119 27.96 -5.47 16.62
N THR A 120 26.72 -5.32 17.08
CA THR A 120 26.25 -5.83 18.38
C THR A 120 26.28 -7.37 18.43
N LEU A 121 25.77 -8.03 17.40
CA LEU A 121 25.79 -9.50 17.31
C LEU A 121 27.21 -10.03 17.13
N GLY A 122 28.04 -9.36 16.34
CA GLY A 122 29.43 -9.74 16.11
C GLY A 122 30.32 -9.71 17.38
N GLN A 123 29.94 -8.88 18.37
CA GLN A 123 30.59 -8.89 19.68
C GLN A 123 30.31 -10.18 20.48
N LEU A 124 29.16 -10.81 20.25
CA LEU A 124 28.78 -12.05 20.92
C LEU A 124 29.43 -13.25 20.22
N ASP A 125 29.29 -13.35 18.92
CA ASP A 125 29.82 -14.40 18.05
C ASP A 125 29.75 -13.96 16.58
N PRO A 126 30.75 -14.26 15.74
CA PRO A 126 30.72 -13.93 14.31
C PRO A 126 29.48 -14.50 13.55
N PHE A 127 28.91 -15.59 14.07
CA PHE A 127 27.73 -16.24 13.52
C PHE A 127 26.50 -16.16 14.44
N ALA A 128 26.45 -15.15 15.32
CA ALA A 128 25.34 -14.96 16.28
C ALA A 128 23.96 -14.92 15.62
N TYR A 129 23.88 -14.41 14.40
CA TYR A 129 22.62 -14.35 13.63
C TYR A 129 22.05 -15.72 13.25
N LEU A 130 22.84 -16.79 13.30
CA LEU A 130 22.41 -18.18 13.08
C LEU A 130 22.08 -18.92 14.39
N LYS A 131 22.32 -18.29 15.55
CA LYS A 131 22.19 -18.92 16.86
C LYS A 131 20.94 -18.39 17.57
N PRO A 132 19.89 -19.22 17.74
CA PRO A 132 18.66 -18.81 18.41
C PRO A 132 18.89 -18.25 19.81
N GLU A 133 19.91 -18.76 20.54
CA GLU A 133 20.30 -18.33 21.90
C GLU A 133 20.86 -16.89 21.93
N CYS A 134 21.35 -16.37 20.81
CA CYS A 134 21.81 -14.97 20.64
C CYS A 134 20.70 -14.02 20.25
N LEU A 135 19.51 -14.53 19.95
CA LEU A 135 18.36 -13.75 19.48
C LEU A 135 17.27 -13.68 20.56
N PHE A 136 16.37 -12.72 20.43
CA PHE A 136 15.21 -12.62 21.31
C PHE A 136 14.32 -13.86 21.18
N ALA A 137 14.06 -14.54 22.29
CA ALA A 137 13.38 -15.84 22.34
C ALA A 137 12.00 -15.84 21.62
N GLY A 138 11.23 -14.77 21.77
CA GLY A 138 9.94 -14.65 21.08
C GLY A 138 10.04 -14.60 19.56
N PHE A 139 11.14 -14.05 19.02
CA PHE A 139 11.40 -14.01 17.59
C PHE A 139 11.83 -15.36 17.04
N SER A 140 12.73 -16.07 17.74
CA SER A 140 13.18 -17.39 17.31
C SER A 140 12.10 -18.46 17.36
N GLN A 141 11.19 -18.41 18.35
CA GLN A 141 10.04 -19.32 18.45
C GLN A 141 9.02 -19.12 17.31
N GLN A 142 8.73 -17.88 16.90
CA GLN A 142 7.82 -17.59 15.80
C GLN A 142 8.34 -18.09 14.44
N LEU A 143 9.66 -18.06 14.23
CA LEU A 143 10.27 -18.58 13.00
C LEU A 143 10.13 -20.11 12.91
N ASP A 144 10.23 -20.83 14.02
CA ASP A 144 10.04 -22.29 14.05
C ASP A 144 8.60 -22.69 13.71
N GLU A 145 7.60 -21.94 14.17
CA GLU A 145 6.19 -22.19 13.86
C GLU A 145 5.84 -21.90 12.39
N SER A 146 6.44 -20.86 11.79
CA SER A 146 6.15 -20.48 10.41
C SER A 146 6.84 -21.37 9.38
N SER A 147 7.94 -22.00 9.72
CA SER A 147 8.73 -22.83 8.78
C SER A 147 8.24 -24.28 8.66
N GLY A 148 7.27 -24.72 9.47
CA GLY A 148 6.68 -26.06 9.36
C GLY A 148 7.66 -27.24 9.46
N VAL A 149 8.90 -26.97 9.90
CA VAL A 149 9.95 -27.99 10.05
C VAL A 149 9.76 -28.68 11.41
N SER A 150 9.21 -29.88 11.36
CA SER A 150 9.16 -30.81 12.48
C SER A 150 10.54 -30.97 13.12
N LYS A 151 10.63 -30.72 14.44
CA LYS A 151 11.82 -30.99 15.22
C LYS A 151 12.20 -32.46 15.10
N GLY A 152 13.18 -32.77 14.25
CA GLY A 152 13.92 -34.04 14.31
C GLY A 152 14.72 -34.05 15.60
N SER A 153 14.53 -35.07 16.40
CA SER A 153 15.28 -35.35 17.62
C SER A 153 16.79 -35.21 17.43
N PRO A 154 17.54 -34.72 18.42
CA PRO A 154 19.02 -34.69 18.34
C PRO A 154 19.54 -36.11 18.30
N GLN A 155 19.96 -36.56 17.12
CA GLN A 155 20.77 -37.78 17.03
C GLN A 155 22.21 -37.48 17.50
N ASN A 156 22.62 -38.22 18.50
CA ASN A 156 23.98 -38.40 19.00
C ASN A 156 25.00 -38.31 17.86
N SER A 157 25.82 -37.30 17.87
CA SER A 157 27.08 -37.32 17.13
C SER A 157 28.15 -37.93 18.00
N GLU A 158 28.37 -39.20 17.73
CA GLU A 158 29.51 -39.96 18.24
C GLU A 158 30.84 -39.28 17.91
N LYS A 159 31.71 -39.36 18.88
CA LYS A 159 33.15 -39.05 18.86
C LYS A 159 33.81 -39.64 17.61
N ILE A 160 34.50 -38.82 16.85
CA ILE A 160 35.65 -39.28 16.09
C ILE A 160 36.91 -38.70 16.72
N VAL A 161 37.61 -39.57 17.41
CA VAL A 161 39.01 -39.43 17.79
C VAL A 161 39.84 -39.88 16.58
N ARG A 162 40.65 -38.99 16.03
CA ARG A 162 42.03 -39.20 15.61
C ARG A 162 42.54 -37.96 14.89
#